data_ba2c59e1462fc8d125725dcad2c2e81d
#
_entry.id   ba2c59e1462fc8d125725dcad2c2e81d
#
_cell.length_a   1.000
_cell.length_b   1.000
_cell.length_c   1.000
_cell.angle_alpha   90.00
_cell.angle_beta   90.00
_cell.angle_gamma   90.00
#
_symmetry.space_group_name_H-M   'P 1'
#
loop_
_entity.id
_entity.type
_entity.pdbx_description
1 polymer ?
#
loop_
_entity_poly.entity_id
_entity_poly.type
_entity_poly.pdbx_seq_one_letter_code
_entity_poly.pdbx_strand_id
1 'polypeptide(L)'
;ENADVVLLVGCNLRHELPLLHQRLHKAGKRGAKVFAINPVDFDFTFPVAGKAIVAPSQLPGALAAVAQAAGAALPAGVAAGANDQAKAIADALAGARQAVVMLGEMAESHGQASWLRATARALAAKTGASLNRIPQGANAVGLARHGLRPGQGGRDAGAMLANPLPAYLLY
;
A
#
# COMPACT_ATOMS: atom_id res chain seq x y z
N GLU A 1 6.61 -11.51 -10.44
CA GLU A 1 7.56 -11.38 -11.54
C GLU A 1 6.90 -11.10 -12.91
N ASN A 2 5.62 -11.42 -13.08
CA ASN A 2 4.90 -11.27 -14.37
C ASN A 2 4.11 -9.96 -14.48
N ALA A 3 4.19 -9.06 -13.49
CA ALA A 3 3.52 -7.78 -13.56
C ALA A 3 4.16 -6.89 -14.63
N ASP A 4 3.32 -6.24 -15.43
CA ASP A 4 3.71 -5.25 -16.42
C ASP A 4 3.84 -3.85 -15.79
N VAL A 5 2.96 -3.55 -14.81
CA VAL A 5 2.95 -2.27 -14.10
C VAL A 5 2.74 -2.51 -12.61
N VAL A 6 3.51 -1.83 -11.79
CA VAL A 6 3.40 -1.88 -10.32
C VAL A 6 3.34 -0.47 -9.76
N LEU A 7 2.35 -0.19 -8.93
CA LEU A 7 2.26 1.02 -8.13
C LEU A 7 2.56 0.69 -6.67
N LEU A 8 3.61 1.28 -6.13
CA LEU A 8 4.00 1.21 -4.71
C LEU A 8 3.45 2.44 -3.99
N VAL A 9 2.73 2.26 -2.89
CA VAL A 9 2.16 3.36 -2.10
C VAL A 9 2.58 3.21 -0.64
N GLY A 10 3.31 4.19 -0.13
CA GLY A 10 3.83 4.17 1.23
C GLY A 10 4.68 2.91 1.50
N CYS A 11 5.56 2.57 0.56
CA CYS A 11 6.23 1.27 0.52
C CYS A 11 7.73 1.40 0.31
N ASN A 12 8.52 0.88 1.25
CA ASN A 12 9.95 0.68 1.12
C ASN A 12 10.27 -0.82 0.99
N LEU A 13 9.97 -1.40 -0.17
CA LEU A 13 10.12 -2.84 -0.41
C LEU A 13 11.50 -3.39 -0.12
N ARG A 14 12.56 -2.58 -0.25
CA ARG A 14 13.92 -3.01 0.03
C ARG A 14 14.10 -3.41 1.49
N HIS A 15 13.39 -2.75 2.40
CA HIS A 15 13.43 -3.03 3.84
C HIS A 15 12.26 -3.90 4.30
N GLU A 16 11.06 -3.66 3.79
CA GLU A 16 9.85 -4.38 4.21
C GLU A 16 9.87 -5.84 3.76
N LEU A 17 10.16 -6.08 2.47
CA LEU A 17 10.16 -7.42 1.86
C LEU A 17 11.28 -7.57 0.82
N PRO A 18 12.52 -7.84 1.22
CA PRO A 18 13.68 -7.91 0.31
C PRO A 18 13.52 -8.93 -0.83
N LEU A 19 12.88 -10.07 -0.56
CA LEU A 19 12.63 -11.07 -1.61
C LEU A 19 11.61 -10.59 -2.65
N LEU A 20 10.61 -9.82 -2.25
CA LEU A 20 9.66 -9.21 -3.18
C LEU A 20 10.32 -8.09 -3.98
N HIS A 21 11.18 -7.28 -3.34
CA HIS A 21 12.01 -6.29 -4.01
C HIS A 21 12.87 -6.93 -5.11
N GLN A 22 13.51 -8.07 -4.83
CA GLN A 22 14.26 -8.82 -5.83
C GLN A 22 13.40 -9.33 -7.00
N ARG A 23 12.14 -9.72 -6.73
CA ARG A 23 11.18 -10.10 -7.78
C ARG A 23 10.80 -8.91 -8.66
N LEU A 24 10.60 -7.72 -8.06
CA LEU A 24 10.36 -6.49 -8.83
C LEU A 24 11.59 -6.07 -9.63
N HIS A 25 12.80 -6.24 -9.09
CA HIS A 25 14.04 -6.01 -9.85
C HIS A 25 14.08 -6.86 -11.12
N LYS A 26 13.72 -8.15 -11.01
CA LYS A 26 13.63 -9.05 -12.18
C LYS A 26 12.51 -8.62 -13.15
N ALA A 27 11.36 -8.19 -12.64
CA ALA A 27 10.28 -7.68 -13.48
C ALA A 27 10.71 -6.41 -14.23
N GLY A 28 11.37 -5.46 -13.54
CA GLY A 28 11.92 -4.24 -14.15
C GLY A 28 12.92 -4.53 -15.27
N LYS A 29 13.80 -5.53 -15.09
CA LYS A 29 14.72 -5.99 -16.16
C LYS A 29 13.98 -6.55 -17.39
N ARG A 30 12.74 -7.00 -17.22
CA ARG A 30 11.87 -7.47 -18.32
C ARG A 30 10.97 -6.38 -18.90
N GLY A 31 11.15 -5.12 -18.46
CA GLY A 31 10.41 -3.96 -18.97
C GLY A 31 9.19 -3.55 -18.13
N ALA A 32 8.96 -4.17 -16.97
CA ALA A 32 7.89 -3.73 -16.08
C ALA A 32 8.12 -2.29 -15.61
N LYS A 33 7.06 -1.47 -15.64
CA LYS A 33 7.08 -0.09 -15.15
C LYS A 33 6.70 -0.08 -13.67
N VAL A 34 7.58 0.45 -12.83
CA VAL A 34 7.30 0.63 -11.41
C VAL A 34 7.09 2.11 -11.12
N PHE A 35 6.01 2.44 -10.44
CA PHE A 35 5.70 3.78 -9.94
C PHE A 35 5.70 3.78 -8.42
N ALA A 36 5.99 4.91 -7.80
CA ALA A 36 5.99 5.05 -6.36
C ALA A 36 5.32 6.34 -5.90
N ILE A 37 4.45 6.24 -4.89
CA ILE A 37 3.91 7.38 -4.12
C ILE A 37 4.37 7.19 -2.68
N ASN A 38 5.35 7.97 -2.24
CA ASN A 38 6.00 7.77 -0.95
C ASN A 38 6.28 9.10 -0.24
N PRO A 39 6.39 9.10 1.09
CA PRO A 39 6.82 10.30 1.83
C PRO A 39 8.33 10.54 1.75
N VAL A 40 9.10 9.57 1.32
CA VAL A 40 10.55 9.63 1.18
C VAL A 40 10.97 9.09 -0.18
N ASP A 41 11.95 9.70 -0.81
CA ASP A 41 12.55 9.18 -2.05
C ASP A 41 13.48 8.01 -1.73
N PHE A 42 12.91 6.81 -1.67
CA PHE A 42 13.67 5.59 -1.42
C PHE A 42 14.51 5.18 -2.64
N ASP A 43 15.71 4.71 -2.34
CA ASP A 43 16.61 4.13 -3.34
C ASP A 43 16.21 2.67 -3.64
N PHE A 44 15.65 2.45 -4.82
CA PHE A 44 15.36 1.11 -5.34
C PHE A 44 16.46 0.65 -6.28
N THR A 45 16.76 -0.66 -6.31
CA THR A 45 17.79 -1.23 -7.21
C THR A 45 17.29 -1.46 -8.63
N PHE A 46 16.14 -0.89 -8.98
CA PHE A 46 15.54 -0.95 -10.32
C PHE A 46 15.03 0.45 -10.73
N PRO A 47 14.93 0.72 -12.03
CA PRO A 47 14.37 1.98 -12.51
C PRO A 47 12.93 2.17 -12.07
N VAL A 48 12.60 3.36 -11.57
CA VAL A 48 11.24 3.77 -11.25
C VAL A 48 10.76 4.70 -12.36
N ALA A 49 9.65 4.34 -13.00
CA ALA A 49 9.10 5.05 -14.15
C ALA A 49 8.51 6.44 -13.78
N GLY A 50 8.07 6.59 -12.54
CA GLY A 50 7.62 7.88 -11.99
C GLY A 50 7.51 7.81 -10.47
N LYS A 51 7.86 8.92 -9.82
CA LYS A 51 7.78 9.07 -8.36
C LYS A 51 6.96 10.30 -8.01
N ALA A 52 6.05 10.15 -7.05
CA ALA A 52 5.39 11.26 -6.37
C ALA A 52 5.84 11.23 -4.90
N ILE A 53 6.68 12.20 -4.53
CA ILE A 53 7.14 12.34 -3.15
C ILE A 53 6.28 13.41 -2.49
N VAL A 54 5.50 12.99 -1.49
CA VAL A 54 4.49 13.83 -0.84
C VAL A 54 4.61 13.72 0.68
N ALA A 55 4.21 14.75 1.42
CA ALA A 55 4.17 14.65 2.87
C ALA A 55 3.28 13.48 3.33
N PRO A 56 3.56 12.84 4.48
CA PRO A 56 2.73 11.72 4.96
C PRO A 56 1.23 12.05 4.98
N SER A 57 0.84 13.23 5.45
CA SER A 57 -0.55 13.69 5.48
C SER A 57 -1.21 13.82 4.09
N GLN A 58 -0.41 13.96 3.03
CA GLN A 58 -0.88 14.09 1.65
C GLN A 58 -0.98 12.76 0.91
N LEU A 59 -0.48 11.68 1.50
CA LEU A 59 -0.46 10.35 0.88
C LEU A 59 -1.86 9.87 0.43
N PRO A 60 -2.93 10.01 1.24
CA PRO A 60 -4.28 9.64 0.80
C PRO A 60 -4.76 10.46 -0.40
N GLY A 61 -4.54 11.77 -0.40
CA GLY A 61 -4.91 12.67 -1.50
C GLY A 61 -4.13 12.37 -2.79
N ALA A 62 -2.84 12.07 -2.69
CA ALA A 62 -2.00 11.71 -3.83
C ALA A 62 -2.44 10.40 -4.49
N LEU A 63 -2.84 9.39 -3.70
CA LEU A 63 -3.43 8.16 -4.24
C LEU A 63 -4.82 8.41 -4.82
N ALA A 64 -5.63 9.25 -4.18
CA ALA A 64 -6.95 9.64 -4.68
C ALA A 64 -6.87 10.36 -6.04
N ALA A 65 -5.84 11.16 -6.27
CA ALA A 65 -5.60 11.78 -7.58
C ALA A 65 -5.40 10.74 -8.69
N VAL A 66 -4.65 9.66 -8.41
CA VAL A 66 -4.49 8.55 -9.37
C VAL A 66 -5.82 7.84 -9.61
N ALA A 67 -6.59 7.57 -8.55
CA ALA A 67 -7.88 6.92 -8.67
C ALA A 67 -8.87 7.78 -9.48
N GLN A 68 -8.90 9.09 -9.25
CA GLN A 68 -9.71 10.03 -10.02
C GLN A 68 -9.27 10.10 -11.49
N ALA A 69 -7.97 10.17 -11.76
CA ALA A 69 -7.42 10.16 -13.12
C ALA A 69 -7.77 8.88 -13.88
N ALA A 70 -7.86 7.74 -13.18
CA ALA A 70 -8.32 6.47 -13.73
C ALA A 70 -9.86 6.40 -13.90
N GLY A 71 -10.60 7.39 -13.46
CA GLY A 71 -12.07 7.40 -13.47
C GLY A 71 -12.70 6.47 -12.43
N ALA A 72 -12.00 6.19 -11.34
CA ALA A 72 -12.54 5.44 -10.21
C ALA A 72 -13.37 6.37 -9.30
N ALA A 73 -14.48 5.84 -8.76
CA ALA A 73 -15.25 6.55 -7.74
C ALA A 73 -14.44 6.63 -6.44
N LEU A 74 -14.26 7.83 -5.92
CA LEU A 74 -13.57 8.02 -4.65
C LEU A 74 -14.48 7.64 -3.47
N PRO A 75 -13.93 7.05 -2.40
CA PRO A 75 -14.68 6.84 -1.17
C PRO A 75 -15.17 8.16 -0.56
N ALA A 76 -16.29 8.12 0.14
CA ALA A 76 -16.83 9.31 0.81
C ALA A 76 -15.79 9.91 1.78
N GLY A 77 -15.65 11.23 1.74
CA GLY A 77 -14.69 11.97 2.57
C GLY A 77 -13.25 11.97 2.04
N VAL A 78 -12.95 11.28 0.93
CA VAL A 78 -11.64 11.32 0.29
C VAL A 78 -11.64 12.31 -0.86
N ALA A 79 -10.68 13.23 -0.84
CA ALA A 79 -10.46 14.19 -1.91
C ALA A 79 -9.12 13.93 -2.62
N ALA A 80 -9.10 14.16 -3.93
CA ALA A 80 -7.86 14.14 -4.69
C ALA A 80 -6.97 15.32 -4.30
N GLY A 81 -5.69 15.02 -4.10
CA GLY A 81 -4.66 16.01 -3.81
C GLY A 81 -3.70 16.19 -4.98
N ALA A 82 -2.62 16.94 -4.74
CA ALA A 82 -1.59 17.14 -5.75
C ALA A 82 -0.79 15.85 -6.01
N ASN A 83 -0.68 15.47 -7.26
CA ASN A 83 0.17 14.40 -7.74
C ASN A 83 0.43 14.56 -9.23
N ASP A 84 1.58 15.06 -9.60
CA ASP A 84 1.96 15.33 -10.99
C ASP A 84 2.06 14.06 -11.84
N GLN A 85 2.22 12.90 -11.20
CA GLN A 85 2.29 11.60 -11.85
C GLN A 85 0.92 10.91 -11.98
N ALA A 86 -0.16 11.50 -11.44
CA ALA A 86 -1.46 10.84 -11.32
C ALA A 86 -1.96 10.27 -12.65
N LYS A 87 -1.94 11.09 -13.70
CA LYS A 87 -2.41 10.66 -15.03
C LYS A 87 -1.51 9.57 -15.62
N ALA A 88 -0.19 9.73 -15.56
CA ALA A 88 0.75 8.75 -16.10
C ALA A 88 0.62 7.39 -15.41
N ILE A 89 0.44 7.40 -14.08
CA ILE A 89 0.21 6.17 -13.29
C ILE A 89 -1.13 5.53 -13.68
N ALA A 90 -2.20 6.32 -13.76
CA ALA A 90 -3.53 5.84 -14.11
C ALA A 90 -3.56 5.20 -15.52
N ASP A 91 -3.00 5.89 -16.52
CA ASP A 91 -2.91 5.41 -17.89
C ASP A 91 -2.08 4.11 -17.96
N ALA A 92 -0.96 4.04 -17.25
CA ALA A 92 -0.13 2.85 -17.20
C ALA A 92 -0.85 1.65 -16.58
N LEU A 93 -1.56 1.87 -15.45
CA LEU A 93 -2.32 0.80 -14.79
C LEU A 93 -3.46 0.29 -15.67
N ALA A 94 -4.19 1.20 -16.34
CA ALA A 94 -5.32 0.84 -17.21
C ALA A 94 -4.88 0.11 -18.48
N GLY A 95 -3.69 0.42 -19.01
CA GLY A 95 -3.14 -0.21 -20.21
C GLY A 95 -2.37 -1.51 -19.96
N ALA A 96 -2.17 -1.91 -18.72
CA ALA A 96 -1.40 -3.10 -18.38
C ALA A 96 -2.24 -4.38 -18.49
N ARG A 97 -1.62 -5.49 -18.91
CA ARG A 97 -2.26 -6.81 -18.84
C ARG A 97 -2.25 -7.38 -17.42
N GLN A 98 -1.18 -7.08 -16.69
CA GLN A 98 -1.01 -7.49 -15.29
C GLN A 98 -0.52 -6.30 -14.45
N ALA A 99 -1.46 -5.55 -13.90
CA ALA A 99 -1.18 -4.44 -13.01
C ALA A 99 -1.27 -4.86 -11.53
N VAL A 100 -0.44 -4.24 -10.70
CA VAL A 100 -0.44 -4.46 -9.25
C VAL A 100 -0.41 -3.11 -8.54
N VAL A 101 -1.32 -2.91 -7.60
CA VAL A 101 -1.27 -1.83 -6.60
C VAL A 101 -0.85 -2.43 -5.27
N MET A 102 0.16 -1.86 -4.63
CA MET A 102 0.74 -2.38 -3.40
C MET A 102 0.78 -1.30 -2.32
N LEU A 103 0.10 -1.55 -1.20
CA LEU A 103 0.17 -0.72 -0.01
C LEU A 103 1.27 -1.26 0.91
N GLY A 104 2.28 -0.45 1.18
CA GLY A 104 3.37 -0.79 2.08
C GLY A 104 3.08 -0.45 3.54
N GLU A 105 4.07 -0.67 4.39
CA GLU A 105 3.96 -0.51 5.83
C GLU A 105 3.55 0.91 6.23
N MET A 106 4.09 1.95 5.58
CA MET A 106 3.73 3.33 5.87
C MET A 106 2.27 3.65 5.51
N ALA A 107 1.74 3.06 4.43
CA ALA A 107 0.34 3.21 4.09
C ALA A 107 -0.57 2.42 5.04
N GLU A 108 -0.15 1.25 5.47
CA GLU A 108 -0.90 0.38 6.38
C GLU A 108 -0.92 0.91 7.82
N SER A 109 0.12 1.62 8.26
CA SER A 109 0.23 2.28 9.59
C SER A 109 -0.28 3.72 9.60
N HIS A 110 -0.68 4.28 8.45
CA HIS A 110 -1.16 5.64 8.36
C HIS A 110 -2.44 5.85 9.17
N GLY A 111 -2.60 7.01 9.81
CA GLY A 111 -3.84 7.35 10.56
C GLY A 111 -5.12 7.25 9.73
N GLN A 112 -5.01 7.43 8.40
CA GLN A 112 -6.10 7.27 7.44
C GLN A 112 -5.94 6.01 6.57
N ALA A 113 -5.38 4.93 7.11
CA ALA A 113 -5.16 3.68 6.38
C ALA A 113 -6.45 3.08 5.78
N SER A 114 -7.60 3.29 6.43
CA SER A 114 -8.91 2.87 5.91
C SER A 114 -9.23 3.56 4.58
N TRP A 115 -8.96 4.86 4.45
CA TRP A 115 -9.14 5.62 3.21
C TRP A 115 -8.15 5.17 2.12
N LEU A 116 -6.88 4.96 2.46
CA LEU A 116 -5.88 4.42 1.53
C LEU A 116 -6.30 3.06 0.97
N ARG A 117 -6.78 2.16 1.84
CA ARG A 117 -7.28 0.84 1.44
C ARG A 117 -8.52 0.91 0.55
N ALA A 118 -9.47 1.78 0.90
CA ALA A 118 -10.70 1.97 0.12
C ALA A 118 -10.40 2.57 -1.26
N THR A 119 -9.54 3.60 -1.33
CA THR A 119 -9.12 4.23 -2.58
C THR A 119 -8.33 3.26 -3.46
N ALA A 120 -7.37 2.51 -2.88
CA ALA A 120 -6.61 1.51 -3.61
C ALA A 120 -7.51 0.39 -4.16
N ARG A 121 -8.55 -0.01 -3.40
CA ARG A 121 -9.54 -0.99 -3.88
C ARG A 121 -10.36 -0.44 -5.04
N ALA A 122 -10.83 0.82 -4.96
CA ALA A 122 -11.56 1.47 -6.04
C ALA A 122 -10.70 1.60 -7.31
N LEU A 123 -9.43 2.02 -7.16
CA LEU A 123 -8.46 2.08 -8.26
C LEU A 123 -8.23 0.70 -8.88
N ALA A 124 -7.97 -0.31 -8.07
CA ALA A 124 -7.74 -1.67 -8.53
C ALA A 124 -8.95 -2.25 -9.27
N ALA A 125 -10.16 -2.05 -8.75
CA ALA A 125 -11.39 -2.47 -9.41
C ALA A 125 -11.61 -1.76 -10.76
N LYS A 126 -11.25 -0.47 -10.85
CA LYS A 126 -11.39 0.31 -12.08
C LYS A 126 -10.39 -0.08 -13.16
N THR A 127 -9.16 -0.37 -12.77
CA THR A 127 -8.05 -0.67 -13.70
C THR A 127 -7.82 -2.16 -13.96
N GLY A 128 -8.52 -3.05 -13.24
CA GLY A 128 -8.27 -4.49 -13.28
C GLY A 128 -6.99 -4.91 -12.55
N ALA A 129 -6.36 -4.01 -11.80
CA ALA A 129 -5.14 -4.31 -11.06
C ALA A 129 -5.40 -5.23 -9.86
N SER A 130 -4.42 -6.06 -9.52
CA SER A 130 -4.41 -6.80 -8.27
C SER A 130 -4.01 -5.89 -7.12
N LEU A 131 -4.81 -5.86 -6.05
CA LEU A 131 -4.46 -5.13 -4.83
C LEU A 131 -3.72 -6.05 -3.86
N ASN A 132 -2.51 -5.66 -3.49
CA ASN A 132 -1.70 -6.31 -2.47
C ASN A 132 -1.44 -5.36 -1.30
N ARG A 133 -1.37 -5.92 -0.10
CA ARG A 133 -1.07 -5.19 1.14
C ARG A 133 0.08 -5.88 1.84
N ILE A 134 1.01 -5.10 2.35
CA ILE A 134 2.10 -5.58 3.18
C ILE A 134 1.69 -5.32 4.64
N PRO A 135 1.23 -6.33 5.38
CA PRO A 135 0.84 -6.15 6.76
C PRO A 135 2.08 -5.98 7.64
N GLN A 136 1.93 -5.20 8.70
CA GLN A 136 2.94 -5.10 9.73
C GLN A 136 3.05 -6.40 10.54
N GLY A 137 4.25 -6.71 10.99
CA GLY A 137 4.54 -7.86 11.83
C GLY A 137 4.83 -9.14 11.06
N ALA A 138 5.58 -10.02 11.71
CA ALA A 138 6.18 -11.21 11.09
C ALA A 138 5.16 -12.24 10.58
N ASN A 139 3.98 -12.32 11.18
CA ASN A 139 2.97 -13.34 10.83
C ASN A 139 1.52 -12.84 10.94
N ALA A 140 1.29 -11.55 10.70
CA ALA A 140 -0.04 -10.97 10.85
C ALA A 140 -1.13 -11.68 10.01
N VAL A 141 -0.79 -12.09 8.78
CA VAL A 141 -1.71 -12.82 7.91
C VAL A 141 -2.00 -14.22 8.43
N GLY A 142 -0.97 -14.94 8.89
CA GLY A 142 -1.13 -16.28 9.49
C GLY A 142 -2.00 -16.23 10.74
N LEU A 143 -1.72 -15.31 11.65
CA LEU A 143 -2.51 -15.10 12.86
C LEU A 143 -3.97 -14.80 12.53
N ALA A 144 -4.21 -13.91 11.57
CA ALA A 144 -5.57 -13.56 11.15
C ALA A 144 -6.30 -14.74 10.50
N ARG A 145 -5.63 -15.57 9.70
CA ARG A 145 -6.22 -16.76 9.05
C ARG A 145 -6.58 -17.85 10.07
N HIS A 146 -5.78 -18.01 11.11
CA HIS A 146 -6.03 -18.96 12.19
C HIS A 146 -6.95 -18.43 13.28
N GLY A 147 -7.51 -17.22 13.10
CA GLY A 147 -8.43 -16.63 14.07
C GLY A 147 -7.79 -16.28 15.41
N LEU A 148 -6.46 -16.17 15.47
CA LEU A 148 -5.72 -15.79 16.68
C LEU A 148 -5.93 -14.29 16.96
N ARG A 149 -7.08 -14.01 17.52
CA ARG A 149 -7.51 -12.69 17.97
C ARG A 149 -8.07 -12.82 19.38
N PRO A 150 -8.07 -11.75 20.18
CA PRO A 150 -8.76 -11.76 21.46
C PRO A 150 -10.21 -12.22 21.28
N GLY A 151 -10.56 -13.33 21.91
CA GLY A 151 -11.93 -13.86 21.93
C GLY A 151 -12.77 -13.26 23.06
N GLN A 152 -13.87 -13.92 23.40
CA GLN A 152 -14.72 -13.51 24.52
C GLN A 152 -13.89 -13.47 25.83
N GLY A 153 -13.84 -12.31 26.48
CA GLY A 153 -13.02 -12.08 27.68
C GLY A 153 -11.55 -11.75 27.41
N GLY A 154 -11.07 -11.89 26.17
CA GLY A 154 -9.73 -11.46 25.77
C GLY A 154 -9.66 -9.95 25.49
N ARG A 155 -8.46 -9.37 25.60
CA ARG A 155 -8.20 -7.96 25.34
C ARG A 155 -7.12 -7.80 24.29
N ASP A 156 -7.29 -6.88 23.36
CA ASP A 156 -6.22 -6.43 22.49
C ASP A 156 -5.31 -5.41 23.22
N ALA A 157 -4.21 -5.02 22.60
CA ALA A 157 -3.26 -4.08 23.19
C ALA A 157 -3.92 -2.74 23.57
N GLY A 158 -4.84 -2.23 22.75
CA GLY A 158 -5.56 -0.98 23.04
C GLY A 158 -6.44 -1.11 24.28
N ALA A 159 -7.19 -2.19 24.38
CA ALA A 159 -8.03 -2.48 25.56
C ALA A 159 -7.18 -2.73 26.82
N MET A 160 -6.00 -3.32 26.69
CA MET A 160 -5.06 -3.52 27.80
C MET A 160 -4.49 -2.20 28.30
N LEU A 161 -4.17 -1.27 27.40
CA LEU A 161 -3.69 0.06 27.79
C LEU A 161 -4.78 0.93 28.39
N ALA A 162 -6.00 0.85 27.87
CA ALA A 162 -7.15 1.60 28.41
C ALA A 162 -7.59 1.11 29.80
N ASN A 163 -7.50 -0.20 30.04
CA ASN A 163 -7.82 -0.82 31.33
C ASN A 163 -6.71 -1.81 31.71
N PRO A 164 -5.64 -1.33 32.40
CA PRO A 164 -4.48 -2.14 32.71
C PRO A 164 -4.83 -3.43 33.47
N LEU A 165 -4.10 -4.50 33.14
CA LEU A 165 -4.15 -5.76 33.89
C LEU A 165 -3.19 -5.70 35.06
N PRO A 166 -3.40 -6.52 36.12
CA PRO A 166 -2.51 -6.57 37.28
C PRO A 166 -1.07 -7.02 36.93
N ALA A 167 -0.92 -7.78 35.84
CA ALA A 167 0.39 -8.26 35.39
C ALA A 167 0.43 -8.49 33.87
N TYR A 168 1.60 -8.33 33.26
CA TYR A 168 1.88 -8.60 31.86
C TYR A 168 3.16 -9.43 31.75
N LEU A 169 3.15 -10.44 30.88
CA LEU A 169 4.34 -11.15 30.46
C LEU A 169 4.68 -10.72 29.03
N LEU A 170 5.86 -10.14 28.85
CA LEU A 170 6.40 -9.75 27.55
C LEU A 170 7.59 -10.65 27.23
N TYR A 171 7.65 -11.20 26.02
CA TYR A 171 8.75 -12.04 25.54
C TYR A 171 9.10 -11.77 24.08
#